data_3653d5a21016684dddcc978c0ace4bc9
#
_entry.id   3653d5a21016684dddcc978c0ace4bc9
#
_cell.length_a   1.000
_cell.length_b   1.000
_cell.length_c   1.000
_cell.angle_alpha   90.00
_cell.angle_beta   90.00
_cell.angle_gamma   90.00
#
_symmetry.space_group_name_H-M   'P 1'
#
loop_
_entity.id
_entity.type
_entity.pdbx_description
1 polymer ?
#
loop_
_entity_poly.entity_id
_entity_poly.type
_entity_poly.pdbx_seq_one_letter_code
_entity_poly.pdbx_strand_id
1 'polypeptide(L)'
;MVLVENVEEFTDWALYPAWSQAMAALGYMIAPHVVDCADLGVPQHRVRLFLVCTRSKAPLNLQLHQRQHVPASSFIDFDSGKWSPIVKPGRAESTLTRVKNGRQRFGERFIMPYYGSGSGLTGRCIERPIGTITTLDRWALVRGDEMRMLSADEGLAGMSFDADTKRPANHRLTMHMAGNAVPPLAGQRVIEAVLEAA
;
A
#
# COMPACT_ATOMS: atom_id res chain seq x y z
N MET A 1 -15.64 -1.01 22.31
CA MET A 1 -15.37 -0.75 20.88
C MET A 1 -14.34 -1.73 20.35
N VAL A 2 -14.49 -2.17 19.11
CA VAL A 2 -13.49 -3.00 18.40
C VAL A 2 -13.28 -2.37 17.01
N LEU A 3 -12.03 -2.23 16.60
CA LEU A 3 -11.65 -1.83 15.25
C LEU A 3 -10.97 -3.01 14.57
N VAL A 4 -11.48 -3.42 13.41
CA VAL A 4 -10.93 -4.52 12.60
C VAL A 4 -10.48 -3.95 11.27
N GLU A 5 -9.25 -4.23 10.86
CA GLU A 5 -8.78 -3.94 9.50
C GLU A 5 -8.68 -5.23 8.70
N ASN A 6 -9.05 -5.16 7.42
CA ASN A 6 -8.93 -6.27 6.49
C ASN A 6 -8.87 -5.76 5.04
N VAL A 7 -8.74 -6.67 4.10
CA VAL A 7 -8.93 -6.38 2.67
C VAL A 7 -10.42 -6.17 2.37
N GLU A 8 -10.72 -5.44 1.30
CA GLU A 8 -12.09 -5.09 0.91
C GLU A 8 -12.97 -6.36 0.74
N GLU A 9 -12.39 -7.41 0.17
CA GLU A 9 -13.07 -8.68 -0.11
C GLU A 9 -13.45 -9.48 1.16
N PHE A 10 -13.09 -9.01 2.35
CA PHE A 10 -13.47 -9.66 3.60
C PHE A 10 -15.00 -9.75 3.76
N THR A 11 -15.75 -8.80 3.24
CA THR A 11 -17.21 -8.83 3.27
C THR A 11 -17.82 -9.89 2.36
N ASP A 12 -17.06 -10.35 1.35
CA ASP A 12 -17.45 -11.38 0.40
C ASP A 12 -17.07 -12.80 0.88
N TRP A 13 -16.38 -12.87 1.99
CA TRP A 13 -15.99 -14.15 2.59
C TRP A 13 -17.20 -14.95 3.04
N ALA A 14 -17.26 -16.23 2.66
CA ALA A 14 -18.41 -17.11 2.94
C ALA A 14 -18.82 -17.16 4.43
N LEU A 15 -17.88 -16.94 5.36
CA LEU A 15 -18.16 -16.93 6.80
C LEU A 15 -18.43 -15.53 7.37
N TYR A 16 -18.35 -14.46 6.55
CA TYR A 16 -18.64 -13.11 7.01
C TYR A 16 -20.05 -12.97 7.64
N PRO A 17 -21.14 -13.57 7.07
CA PRO A 17 -22.45 -13.52 7.70
C PRO A 17 -22.47 -14.16 9.10
N ALA A 18 -21.81 -15.30 9.28
CA ALA A 18 -21.74 -15.96 10.59
C ALA A 18 -20.93 -15.12 11.60
N TRP A 19 -19.81 -14.52 11.16
CA TRP A 19 -19.01 -13.64 11.98
C TRP A 19 -19.80 -12.38 12.39
N SER A 20 -20.49 -11.75 11.44
CA SER A 20 -21.27 -10.53 11.73
C SER A 20 -22.46 -10.81 12.66
N GLN A 21 -23.13 -11.98 12.54
CA GLN A 21 -24.16 -12.42 13.45
C GLN A 21 -23.63 -12.64 14.87
N ALA A 22 -22.44 -13.27 15.00
CA ALA A 22 -21.80 -13.44 16.30
C ALA A 22 -21.47 -12.08 16.95
N MET A 23 -20.98 -11.10 16.19
CA MET A 23 -20.72 -9.74 16.68
C MET A 23 -22.03 -9.07 17.12
N ALA A 24 -23.11 -9.20 16.34
CA ALA A 24 -24.43 -8.67 16.70
C ALA A 24 -24.99 -9.32 17.97
N ALA A 25 -24.83 -10.64 18.14
CA ALA A 25 -25.25 -11.36 19.35
C ALA A 25 -24.47 -10.90 20.59
N LEU A 26 -23.22 -10.44 20.43
CA LEU A 26 -22.43 -9.80 21.48
C LEU A 26 -22.78 -8.32 21.70
N GLY A 27 -23.80 -7.80 21.01
CA GLY A 27 -24.30 -6.43 21.15
C GLY A 27 -23.51 -5.39 20.35
N TYR A 28 -22.74 -5.79 19.34
CA TYR A 28 -22.03 -4.86 18.47
C TYR A 28 -22.83 -4.48 17.24
N MET A 29 -22.88 -3.19 16.95
CA MET A 29 -23.21 -2.62 15.65
C MET A 29 -21.95 -2.48 14.84
N ILE A 30 -21.95 -2.90 13.56
CA ILE A 30 -20.80 -2.91 12.66
C ILE A 30 -20.98 -1.80 11.62
N ALA A 31 -20.03 -0.89 11.53
CA ALA A 31 -19.95 0.13 10.47
C ALA A 31 -18.73 -0.15 9.58
N PRO A 32 -18.93 -0.59 8.32
CA PRO A 32 -17.85 -0.81 7.38
C PRO A 32 -17.43 0.49 6.70
N HIS A 33 -16.12 0.70 6.57
CA HIS A 33 -15.51 1.83 5.86
C HIS A 33 -14.43 1.31 4.94
N VAL A 34 -14.63 1.46 3.61
CA VAL A 34 -13.61 1.17 2.60
C VAL A 34 -12.81 2.44 2.35
N VAL A 35 -11.49 2.37 2.54
CA VAL A 35 -10.61 3.53 2.54
C VAL A 35 -9.39 3.26 1.67
N ASP A 36 -9.09 4.16 0.72
CA ASP A 36 -7.77 4.19 0.11
C ASP A 36 -6.81 4.95 1.04
N CYS A 37 -5.76 4.28 1.51
CA CYS A 37 -4.77 4.88 2.40
C CYS A 37 -4.10 6.13 1.79
N ALA A 38 -4.07 6.25 0.44
CA ALA A 38 -3.57 7.46 -0.22
C ALA A 38 -4.41 8.69 0.14
N ASP A 39 -5.73 8.54 0.32
CA ASP A 39 -6.63 9.63 0.71
C ASP A 39 -6.38 10.09 2.17
N LEU A 40 -5.69 9.30 2.95
CA LEU A 40 -5.26 9.62 4.31
C LEU A 40 -3.82 10.15 4.39
N GLY A 41 -3.16 10.38 3.23
CA GLY A 41 -1.81 10.92 3.15
C GLY A 41 -0.69 9.87 3.16
N VAL A 42 -1.01 8.58 3.04
CA VAL A 42 0.00 7.53 2.82
C VAL A 42 0.49 7.62 1.37
N PRO A 43 1.80 7.56 1.07
CA PRO A 43 2.30 7.69 -0.30
C PRO A 43 2.08 6.43 -1.15
N GLN A 44 0.94 5.75 -0.91
CA GLN A 44 0.59 4.47 -1.53
C GLN A 44 -0.92 4.33 -1.70
N HIS A 45 -1.36 3.95 -2.89
CA HIS A 45 -2.71 3.45 -3.11
C HIS A 45 -2.85 2.06 -2.50
N ARG A 46 -3.63 1.98 -1.43
CA ARG A 46 -3.89 0.74 -0.69
C ARG A 46 -5.30 0.78 -0.12
N VAL A 47 -6.23 0.16 -0.82
CA VAL A 47 -7.61 0.06 -0.36
C VAL A 47 -7.72 -0.96 0.76
N ARG A 48 -8.35 -0.56 1.86
CA ARG A 48 -8.58 -1.41 3.04
C ARG A 48 -9.96 -1.18 3.61
N LEU A 49 -10.50 -2.25 4.16
CA LEU A 49 -11.75 -2.25 4.91
C LEU A 49 -11.44 -2.04 6.41
N PHE A 50 -12.05 -1.02 7.00
CA PHE A 50 -12.07 -0.84 8.45
C PHE A 50 -13.49 -1.09 8.96
N LEU A 51 -13.65 -2.04 9.87
CA LEU A 51 -14.92 -2.31 10.54
C LEU A 51 -14.90 -1.69 11.93
N VAL A 52 -15.72 -0.69 12.15
CA VAL A 52 -15.89 -0.06 13.46
C VAL A 52 -17.06 -0.72 14.18
N CYS A 53 -16.76 -1.48 15.22
CA CYS A 53 -17.76 -2.24 15.96
C CYS A 53 -17.98 -1.58 17.34
N THR A 54 -19.16 -1.04 17.58
CA THR A 54 -19.53 -0.36 18.82
C THR A 54 -20.76 -0.99 19.46
N ARG A 55 -20.93 -0.83 20.78
CA ARG A 55 -22.17 -1.18 21.49
C ARG A 55 -23.10 0.02 21.61
N SER A 56 -23.15 0.85 20.58
CA SER A 56 -24.06 1.98 20.45
C SER A 56 -25.39 1.54 19.85
N LYS A 57 -26.40 2.43 19.89
CA LYS A 57 -27.73 2.16 19.30
C LYS A 57 -27.74 2.26 17.77
N ALA A 58 -26.70 2.86 17.20
CA ALA A 58 -26.54 3.04 15.75
C ALA A 58 -25.08 2.77 15.33
N PRO A 59 -24.83 2.39 14.06
CA PRO A 59 -23.48 2.28 13.52
C PRO A 59 -22.73 3.61 13.61
N LEU A 60 -21.43 3.57 13.96
CA LEU A 60 -20.60 4.75 14.03
C LEU A 60 -20.02 5.04 12.64
N ASN A 61 -20.53 6.07 11.97
CA ASN A 61 -20.05 6.49 10.67
C ASN A 61 -18.92 7.52 10.81
N LEU A 62 -17.74 7.17 10.29
CA LEU A 62 -16.56 8.03 10.37
C LEU A 62 -16.59 9.13 9.32
N GLN A 63 -16.13 10.32 9.71
CA GLN A 63 -15.82 11.42 8.80
C GLN A 63 -14.31 11.40 8.52
N LEU A 64 -13.89 10.72 7.45
CA LEU A 64 -12.49 10.67 7.04
C LEU A 64 -12.20 11.81 6.07
N HIS A 65 -11.44 12.80 6.51
CA HIS A 65 -11.07 13.94 5.69
C HIS A 65 -10.00 13.55 4.68
N GLN A 66 -10.34 13.70 3.39
CA GLN A 66 -9.40 13.47 2.31
C GLN A 66 -8.22 14.44 2.40
N ARG A 67 -7.01 13.91 2.28
CA ARG A 67 -5.75 14.66 2.27
C ARG A 67 -5.18 14.74 0.86
N GLN A 68 -4.30 15.69 0.65
CA GLN A 68 -3.52 15.73 -0.59
C GLN A 68 -2.69 14.45 -0.70
N HIS A 69 -2.69 13.81 -1.88
CA HIS A 69 -1.91 12.64 -2.14
C HIS A 69 -0.40 12.93 -2.06
N VAL A 70 0.31 12.07 -1.36
CA VAL A 70 1.77 12.15 -1.22
C VAL A 70 2.43 11.34 -2.33
N PRO A 71 3.35 11.92 -3.12
CA PRO A 71 3.97 11.23 -4.24
C PRO A 71 4.98 10.18 -3.78
N ALA A 72 5.25 9.18 -4.61
CA ALA A 72 6.26 8.17 -4.36
C ALA A 72 7.68 8.76 -4.33
N SER A 73 7.92 9.89 -5.01
CA SER A 73 9.18 10.64 -4.94
C SER A 73 9.53 11.13 -3.53
N SER A 74 8.56 11.17 -2.61
CA SER A 74 8.80 11.59 -1.22
C SER A 74 9.60 10.57 -0.39
N PHE A 75 9.62 9.29 -0.80
CA PHE A 75 10.31 8.23 -0.06
C PHE A 75 11.29 7.41 -0.90
N ILE A 76 11.32 7.60 -2.21
CA ILE A 76 12.24 6.90 -3.12
C ILE A 76 13.52 7.72 -3.29
N ASP A 77 14.65 7.11 -2.95
CA ASP A 77 15.97 7.69 -3.16
C ASP A 77 16.62 7.11 -4.42
N PHE A 78 16.59 7.87 -5.51
CA PHE A 78 17.20 7.47 -6.78
C PHE A 78 18.73 7.51 -6.78
N ASP A 79 19.36 8.06 -5.75
CA ASP A 79 20.82 8.15 -5.66
C ASP A 79 21.41 7.03 -4.79
N SER A 80 20.55 6.25 -4.10
CA SER A 80 20.94 5.13 -3.27
C SER A 80 20.76 3.76 -3.95
N GLY A 81 21.28 2.72 -3.30
CA GLY A 81 21.07 1.31 -3.65
C GLY A 81 22.00 0.82 -4.77
N LYS A 82 21.84 -0.47 -5.10
CA LYS A 82 22.63 -1.13 -6.16
C LYS A 82 21.82 -1.19 -7.44
N TRP A 83 22.23 -0.43 -8.41
CA TRP A 83 21.66 -0.40 -9.75
C TRP A 83 22.28 -1.45 -10.66
N SER A 84 21.52 -1.96 -11.59
CA SER A 84 21.97 -2.92 -12.59
C SER A 84 21.47 -2.54 -13.98
N PRO A 85 22.23 -2.84 -15.05
CA PRO A 85 21.78 -2.56 -16.41
C PRO A 85 20.41 -3.17 -16.70
N ILE A 86 19.55 -2.43 -17.37
CA ILE A 86 18.24 -2.90 -17.85
C ILE A 86 18.46 -3.98 -18.90
N VAL A 87 19.32 -3.70 -19.87
CA VAL A 87 19.68 -4.66 -20.92
C VAL A 87 20.80 -5.56 -20.42
N LYS A 88 20.49 -6.83 -20.19
CA LYS A 88 21.46 -7.88 -19.82
C LYS A 88 20.94 -9.25 -20.23
N PRO A 89 21.84 -10.25 -20.38
CA PRO A 89 21.43 -11.62 -20.69
C PRO A 89 20.36 -12.13 -19.73
N GLY A 90 19.32 -12.79 -20.25
CA GLY A 90 18.22 -13.35 -19.46
C GLY A 90 17.17 -12.34 -18.98
N ARG A 91 17.25 -11.07 -19.39
CA ARG A 91 16.18 -10.11 -19.10
C ARG A 91 14.93 -10.43 -19.90
N ALA A 92 13.79 -10.56 -19.24
CA ALA A 92 12.52 -10.83 -19.89
C ALA A 92 12.12 -9.69 -20.84
N GLU A 93 11.63 -10.03 -22.03
CA GLU A 93 11.19 -9.06 -23.03
C GLU A 93 10.07 -8.14 -22.52
N SER A 94 9.16 -8.68 -21.71
CA SER A 94 8.12 -7.90 -21.04
C SER A 94 8.67 -6.79 -20.14
N THR A 95 9.85 -6.98 -19.54
CA THR A 95 10.56 -5.94 -18.77
C THR A 95 11.08 -4.85 -19.71
N LEU A 96 11.72 -5.21 -20.81
CA LEU A 96 12.23 -4.26 -21.80
C LEU A 96 11.09 -3.44 -22.42
N THR A 97 9.97 -4.08 -22.73
CA THR A 97 8.76 -3.41 -23.24
C THR A 97 8.21 -2.41 -22.22
N ARG A 98 8.12 -2.79 -20.93
CA ARG A 98 7.68 -1.88 -19.87
C ARG A 98 8.60 -0.65 -19.73
N VAL A 99 9.92 -0.88 -19.81
CA VAL A 99 10.90 0.21 -19.76
C VAL A 99 10.72 1.14 -20.95
N LYS A 100 10.63 0.60 -22.16
CA LYS A 100 10.41 1.40 -23.39
C LYS A 100 9.16 2.27 -23.27
N ASN A 101 8.03 1.67 -22.91
CA ASN A 101 6.75 2.37 -22.79
C ASN A 101 6.75 3.36 -21.61
N GLY A 102 7.40 2.99 -20.50
CA GLY A 102 7.56 3.85 -19.34
C GLY A 102 8.36 5.09 -19.66
N ARG A 103 9.48 4.92 -20.37
CA ARG A 103 10.36 6.01 -20.81
C ARG A 103 9.66 7.00 -21.73
N GLN A 104 8.88 6.49 -22.69
CA GLN A 104 8.09 7.35 -23.60
C GLN A 104 7.07 8.20 -22.83
N ARG A 105 6.53 7.68 -21.72
CA ARG A 105 5.44 8.33 -21.00
C ARG A 105 5.88 9.18 -19.83
N PHE A 106 6.97 8.79 -19.16
CA PHE A 106 7.38 9.37 -17.87
C PHE A 106 8.83 9.88 -17.89
N GLY A 107 9.57 9.75 -19.01
CA GLY A 107 10.97 10.15 -19.10
C GLY A 107 11.91 9.12 -18.48
N GLU A 108 13.07 9.59 -17.98
CA GLU A 108 14.17 8.73 -17.57
C GLU A 108 14.05 8.17 -16.13
N ARG A 109 13.12 8.72 -15.31
CA ARG A 109 12.90 8.28 -13.92
C ARG A 109 11.43 7.92 -13.72
N PHE A 110 11.18 6.66 -13.40
CA PHE A 110 9.82 6.18 -13.11
C PHE A 110 9.85 4.87 -12.31
N ILE A 111 8.66 4.49 -11.79
CA ILE A 111 8.44 3.21 -11.12
C ILE A 111 7.84 2.22 -12.12
N MET A 112 8.18 0.96 -12.00
CA MET A 112 7.67 -0.08 -12.89
C MET A 112 7.16 -1.28 -12.10
N PRO A 113 5.94 -1.81 -12.38
CA PRO A 113 5.52 -3.11 -11.86
C PRO A 113 6.45 -4.18 -12.45
N TYR A 114 7.10 -4.98 -11.59
CA TYR A 114 8.11 -5.94 -12.05
C TYR A 114 7.57 -7.36 -12.17
N TYR A 115 6.78 -7.81 -11.19
CA TYR A 115 6.15 -9.12 -11.18
C TYR A 115 4.63 -9.01 -11.24
N GLY A 116 3.99 -9.92 -11.95
CA GLY A 116 2.54 -10.06 -11.99
C GLY A 116 1.95 -9.94 -13.38
N SER A 117 0.86 -10.68 -13.60
CA SER A 117 -0.02 -10.57 -14.76
C SER A 117 -0.98 -9.39 -14.57
N GLY A 118 -1.29 -8.65 -15.62
CA GLY A 118 -2.32 -7.60 -15.59
C GLY A 118 -1.87 -6.21 -15.15
N SER A 119 -0.59 -6.00 -14.79
CA SER A 119 -0.06 -4.69 -14.37
C SER A 119 0.18 -3.69 -15.50
N GLY A 120 -0.21 -4.02 -16.74
CA GLY A 120 0.11 -3.24 -17.93
C GLY A 120 1.58 -3.34 -18.35
N LEU A 121 1.88 -2.97 -19.58
CA LEU A 121 3.24 -2.98 -20.14
C LEU A 121 3.85 -1.57 -20.11
N THR A 122 3.75 -0.86 -18.98
CA THR A 122 4.26 0.50 -18.85
C THR A 122 4.76 0.77 -17.42
N GLY A 123 5.42 1.93 -17.22
CA GLY A 123 5.77 2.47 -15.92
C GLY A 123 4.62 3.22 -15.24
N ARG A 124 4.94 3.84 -14.10
CA ARG A 124 4.08 4.75 -13.34
C ARG A 124 4.85 5.99 -12.95
N CYS A 125 4.13 7.10 -12.85
CA CYS A 125 4.68 8.39 -12.44
C CYS A 125 5.15 8.34 -10.98
N ILE A 126 6.34 8.88 -10.70
CA ILE A 126 6.86 9.03 -9.33
C ILE A 126 6.20 10.16 -8.56
N GLU A 127 5.57 11.12 -9.27
CA GLU A 127 4.86 12.26 -8.68
C GLU A 127 3.40 11.92 -8.30
N ARG A 128 3.11 10.64 -8.13
CA ARG A 128 1.85 10.12 -7.62
C ARG A 128 2.12 9.04 -6.58
N PRO A 129 1.15 8.70 -5.71
CA PRO A 129 1.30 7.57 -4.80
C PRO A 129 1.70 6.30 -5.57
N ILE A 130 2.56 5.47 -4.97
CA ILE A 130 2.87 4.15 -5.52
C ILE A 130 1.62 3.25 -5.44
N GLY A 131 1.55 2.20 -6.25
CA GLY A 131 0.54 1.17 -6.05
C GLY A 131 0.84 0.31 -4.81
N THR A 132 -0.07 -0.58 -4.46
CA THR A 132 0.03 -1.39 -3.25
C THR A 132 1.38 -2.10 -3.12
N ILE A 133 2.08 -1.85 -2.00
CA ILE A 133 3.25 -2.60 -1.57
C ILE A 133 2.76 -3.91 -0.97
N THR A 134 3.20 -5.02 -1.56
CA THR A 134 2.77 -6.37 -1.18
C THR A 134 3.85 -7.08 -0.38
N THR A 135 3.58 -8.31 0.05
CA THR A 135 4.53 -9.17 0.76
C THR A 135 5.72 -9.62 -0.10
N LEU A 136 5.70 -9.32 -1.38
CA LEU A 136 6.75 -9.64 -2.35
C LEU A 136 7.21 -8.37 -3.06
N ASP A 137 8.45 -8.38 -3.56
CA ASP A 137 9.01 -7.29 -4.36
C ASP A 137 8.27 -7.18 -5.71
N ARG A 138 7.40 -6.19 -5.83
CA ARG A 138 6.59 -5.95 -7.03
C ARG A 138 6.96 -4.67 -7.77
N TRP A 139 7.86 -3.86 -7.21
CA TRP A 139 8.18 -2.54 -7.73
C TRP A 139 9.66 -2.44 -8.07
N ALA A 140 9.95 -2.11 -9.31
CA ALA A 140 11.27 -1.73 -9.77
C ALA A 140 11.32 -0.24 -10.05
N LEU A 141 12.48 0.35 -9.83
CA LEU A 141 12.78 1.74 -10.14
C LEU A 141 13.65 1.77 -11.40
N VAL A 142 13.39 2.70 -12.29
CA VAL A 142 14.16 2.91 -13.51
C VAL A 142 14.80 4.30 -13.46
N ARG A 143 16.08 4.34 -13.78
CA ARG A 143 16.89 5.56 -13.93
C ARG A 143 17.81 5.42 -15.13
N GLY A 144 17.52 6.14 -16.22
CA GLY A 144 18.30 5.96 -17.46
C GLY A 144 18.33 4.49 -17.90
N ASP A 145 19.50 3.94 -18.14
CA ASP A 145 19.69 2.53 -18.58
C ASP A 145 19.85 1.54 -17.42
N GLU A 146 19.55 1.96 -16.20
CA GLU A 146 19.66 1.14 -15.00
C GLU A 146 18.31 0.94 -14.32
N MET A 147 18.22 -0.16 -13.59
CA MET A 147 17.08 -0.48 -12.73
C MET A 147 17.51 -1.16 -11.43
N ARG A 148 16.71 -0.99 -10.40
CA ARG A 148 16.78 -1.75 -9.13
C ARG A 148 15.41 -2.03 -8.59
N MET A 149 15.30 -2.96 -7.65
CA MET A 149 14.06 -3.14 -6.89
C MET A 149 13.94 -2.06 -5.81
N LEU A 150 12.71 -1.83 -5.35
CA LEU A 150 12.43 -1.03 -4.16
C LEU A 150 13.18 -1.64 -2.96
N SER A 151 13.86 -0.82 -2.16
CA SER A 151 14.52 -1.30 -0.96
C SER A 151 13.50 -1.59 0.16
N ALA A 152 13.93 -2.34 1.17
CA ALA A 152 13.06 -2.62 2.33
C ALA A 152 12.72 -1.33 3.10
N ASP A 153 13.66 -0.40 3.21
CA ASP A 153 13.45 0.89 3.87
C ASP A 153 12.48 1.78 3.09
N GLU A 154 12.61 1.83 1.77
CA GLU A 154 11.63 2.49 0.90
C GLU A 154 10.26 1.81 0.99
N GLY A 155 10.21 0.47 1.09
CA GLY A 155 8.97 -0.27 1.27
C GLY A 155 8.26 0.11 2.57
N LEU A 156 8.98 0.23 3.69
CA LEU A 156 8.45 0.69 4.97
C LEU A 156 8.03 2.17 4.92
N ALA A 157 8.85 3.03 4.34
CA ALA A 157 8.53 4.45 4.19
C ALA A 157 7.28 4.66 3.31
N GLY A 158 7.14 3.90 2.21
CA GLY A 158 5.94 3.88 1.38
C GLY A 158 4.69 3.38 2.10
N MET A 159 4.86 2.65 3.20
CA MET A 159 3.80 2.26 4.15
C MET A 159 3.64 3.26 5.30
N SER A 160 4.32 4.39 5.27
CA SER A 160 4.34 5.41 6.35
C SER A 160 4.92 4.94 7.70
N PHE A 161 5.79 3.94 7.71
CA PHE A 161 6.57 3.60 8.91
C PHE A 161 7.68 4.62 9.14
N ASP A 162 7.97 4.91 10.40
CA ASP A 162 9.09 5.77 10.78
C ASP A 162 10.44 5.09 10.47
N ALA A 163 11.47 5.91 10.23
CA ALA A 163 12.79 5.43 9.84
C ALA A 163 13.48 4.57 10.93
N ASP A 164 13.12 4.78 12.19
CA ASP A 164 13.64 4.04 13.35
C ASP A 164 12.83 2.77 13.67
N THR A 165 11.83 2.44 12.87
CA THR A 165 11.02 1.23 13.05
C THR A 165 11.90 -0.02 13.09
N LYS A 166 11.82 -0.77 14.18
CA LYS A 166 12.55 -2.03 14.34
C LYS A 166 12.07 -3.06 13.33
N ARG A 167 12.99 -3.59 12.55
CA ARG A 167 12.71 -4.54 11.50
C ARG A 167 13.75 -5.65 11.41
N PRO A 168 13.41 -6.81 10.84
CA PRO A 168 14.40 -7.84 10.52
C PRO A 168 15.49 -7.30 9.57
N ALA A 169 16.74 -7.77 9.73
CA ALA A 169 17.81 -7.46 8.79
C ALA A 169 17.59 -8.08 7.40
N ASN A 170 16.76 -9.10 7.30
CA ASN A 170 16.46 -9.80 6.07
C ASN A 170 15.44 -9.01 5.24
N HIS A 171 15.83 -8.59 4.04
CA HIS A 171 14.99 -7.82 3.10
C HIS A 171 13.63 -8.48 2.85
N ARG A 172 13.61 -9.79 2.56
CA ARG A 172 12.36 -10.52 2.25
C ARG A 172 11.40 -10.52 3.45
N LEU A 173 11.91 -10.72 4.66
CA LEU A 173 11.09 -10.69 5.87
C LEU A 173 10.55 -9.29 6.14
N THR A 174 11.34 -8.25 5.92
CA THR A 174 10.89 -6.86 6.07
C THR A 174 9.80 -6.51 5.04
N MET A 175 9.97 -6.89 3.77
CA MET A 175 8.92 -6.69 2.75
C MET A 175 7.66 -7.48 3.07
N HIS A 176 7.79 -8.72 3.58
CA HIS A 176 6.64 -9.51 4.02
C HIS A 176 5.91 -8.84 5.20
N MET A 177 6.65 -8.30 6.16
CA MET A 177 6.09 -7.53 7.28
C MET A 177 5.36 -6.28 6.76
N ALA A 178 6.01 -5.48 5.91
CA ALA A 178 5.43 -4.26 5.35
C ALA A 178 4.14 -4.56 4.56
N GLY A 179 4.14 -5.59 3.71
CA GLY A 179 2.99 -5.96 2.88
C GLY A 179 1.77 -6.42 3.67
N ASN A 180 1.97 -6.99 4.87
CA ASN A 180 0.88 -7.43 5.76
C ASN A 180 0.46 -6.38 6.80
N ALA A 181 1.21 -5.28 6.91
CA ALA A 181 0.93 -4.27 7.93
C ALA A 181 -0.23 -3.34 7.53
N VAL A 182 -0.83 -2.75 8.53
CA VAL A 182 -1.63 -1.53 8.39
C VAL A 182 -0.66 -0.35 8.32
N PRO A 183 -0.76 0.55 7.33
CA PRO A 183 0.06 1.76 7.33
C PRO A 183 -0.20 2.58 8.60
N PRO A 184 0.82 2.89 9.41
CA PRO A 184 0.66 3.57 10.70
C PRO A 184 -0.15 4.86 10.59
N LEU A 185 0.12 5.68 9.58
CA LEU A 185 -0.61 6.94 9.35
C LEU A 185 -2.09 6.70 9.06
N ALA A 186 -2.44 5.67 8.27
CA ALA A 186 -3.83 5.34 8.00
C ALA A 186 -4.54 4.85 9.28
N GLY A 187 -3.88 3.97 10.04
CA GLY A 187 -4.40 3.51 11.34
C GLY A 187 -4.64 4.67 12.31
N GLN A 188 -3.69 5.58 12.43
CA GLN A 188 -3.81 6.79 13.24
C GLN A 188 -5.03 7.63 12.84
N ARG A 189 -5.19 7.94 11.53
CA ARG A 189 -6.31 8.76 11.03
C ARG A 189 -7.67 8.12 11.26
N VAL A 190 -7.76 6.80 11.09
CA VAL A 190 -9.01 6.08 11.39
C VAL A 190 -9.32 6.12 12.89
N ILE A 191 -8.31 5.94 13.76
CA ILE A 191 -8.51 6.03 15.23
C ILE A 191 -8.91 7.44 15.63
N GLU A 192 -8.26 8.49 15.09
CA GLU A 192 -8.63 9.89 15.34
C GLU A 192 -10.10 10.12 14.99
N ALA A 193 -10.55 9.72 13.79
CA ALA A 193 -11.94 9.86 13.36
C ALA A 193 -12.93 9.04 14.23
N VAL A 194 -12.51 7.88 14.73
CA VAL A 194 -13.32 7.09 15.69
C VAL A 194 -13.48 7.83 17.00
N LEU A 195 -12.43 8.47 17.52
CA LEU A 195 -12.47 9.22 18.78
C LEU A 195 -13.28 10.52 18.68
N GLU A 196 -13.27 11.17 17.50
CA GLU A 196 -14.08 12.36 17.21
C GLU A 196 -15.58 12.04 17.07
N ALA A 197 -15.91 10.82 16.62
CA ALA A 197 -17.30 10.39 16.38
C ALA A 197 -17.95 9.68 17.58
N ALA A 198 -17.17 9.32 18.61
CA ALA A 198 -17.64 8.56 19.79
C ALA A 198 -18.15 9.47 20.92
#